data_fd3e0fd81009d7b6a180636a371c9cb9
#
_entry.id   fd3e0fd81009d7b6a180636a371c9cb9
#
_cell.length_a   1.000
_cell.length_b   1.000
_cell.length_c   1.000
_cell.angle_alpha   90.00
_cell.angle_beta   90.00
_cell.angle_gamma   90.00
#
_symmetry.space_group_name_H-M   'P 1'
#
loop_
_entity.id
_entity.type
_entity.pdbx_description
1 polymer ?
#
loop_
_entity_poly.entity_id
_entity_poly.type
_entity_poly.pdbx_seq_one_letter_code
_entity_poly.pdbx_strand_id
1 'polypeptide(L)'
;RSWKPAMKGLSWLSENELSFSVAGRTYWGESEEDIRSGYKALFKAESINLDAANLTELILFPEMDMSLDVPEITTSCWGILNKRPEDLMCSNSRMVVKRKEDAKVSVMACTLLPYDQRFNLGKTLKKSWKTVSLNHPHCAKFCVLGGGSCTA
;
A
#
# COMPACT_ATOMS: atom_id res chain seq x y z
N ARG A 1 -14.89 -11.43 -11.85
CA ARG A 1 -14.39 -11.59 -13.26
C ARG A 1 -12.87 -11.48 -13.38
N SER A 2 -12.17 -10.83 -12.44
CA SER A 2 -10.70 -10.64 -12.47
C SER A 2 -9.90 -11.73 -11.74
N TRP A 3 -10.52 -12.55 -10.90
CA TRP A 3 -9.83 -13.53 -10.05
C TRP A 3 -8.95 -14.51 -10.85
N LYS A 4 -9.55 -15.28 -11.76
CA LYS A 4 -8.80 -16.25 -12.57
C LYS A 4 -7.64 -15.65 -13.34
N PRO A 5 -7.80 -14.51 -14.05
CA PRO A 5 -6.68 -13.85 -14.70
C PRO A 5 -5.58 -13.37 -13.71
N ALA A 6 -5.97 -12.91 -12.51
CA ALA A 6 -5.01 -12.50 -11.49
C ALA A 6 -4.18 -13.69 -10.98
N MET A 7 -4.84 -14.81 -10.63
CA MET A 7 -4.15 -16.03 -10.20
C MET A 7 -3.20 -16.54 -11.29
N LYS A 8 -3.66 -16.60 -12.54
CA LYS A 8 -2.79 -16.99 -13.67
C LYS A 8 -1.59 -16.08 -13.82
N GLY A 9 -1.75 -14.76 -13.59
CA GLY A 9 -0.66 -13.81 -13.63
C GLY A 9 0.36 -14.03 -12.51
N LEU A 10 -0.11 -14.28 -11.28
CA LEU A 10 0.76 -14.55 -10.14
C LEU A 10 1.53 -15.88 -10.30
N SER A 11 0.85 -16.93 -10.76
CA SER A 11 1.51 -18.21 -11.03
C SER A 11 2.58 -18.04 -12.12
N TRP A 12 2.28 -17.29 -13.19
CA TRP A 12 3.25 -17.01 -14.24
C TRP A 12 4.47 -16.23 -13.72
N LEU A 13 4.27 -15.22 -12.84
CA LEU A 13 5.38 -14.50 -12.21
C LEU A 13 6.27 -15.46 -11.39
N SER A 14 5.63 -16.34 -10.63
CA SER A 14 6.29 -17.34 -9.81
C SER A 14 7.09 -18.35 -10.63
N GLU A 15 6.50 -18.89 -11.71
CA GLU A 15 7.12 -19.82 -12.64
C GLU A 15 8.36 -19.23 -13.35
N ASN A 16 8.36 -17.91 -13.55
CA ASN A 16 9.48 -17.20 -14.19
C ASN A 16 10.47 -16.60 -13.17
N GLU A 17 10.37 -16.98 -11.90
CA GLU A 17 11.28 -16.55 -10.82
C GLU A 17 11.39 -15.02 -10.69
N LEU A 18 10.31 -14.29 -11.06
CA LEU A 18 10.25 -12.84 -10.93
C LEU A 18 9.92 -12.46 -9.48
N SER A 19 10.64 -11.49 -8.94
CA SER A 19 10.34 -10.94 -7.62
C SER A 19 9.07 -10.10 -7.67
N PHE A 20 8.12 -10.37 -6.78
CA PHE A 20 6.89 -9.62 -6.66
C PHE A 20 6.33 -9.74 -5.22
N SER A 21 5.41 -8.86 -4.88
CA SER A 21 4.65 -8.91 -3.63
C SER A 21 3.16 -8.94 -3.90
N VAL A 22 2.41 -9.53 -2.99
CA VAL A 22 0.94 -9.54 -3.05
C VAL A 22 0.39 -8.56 -2.03
N ALA A 23 -0.52 -7.71 -2.46
CA ALA A 23 -1.28 -6.82 -1.58
C ALA A 23 -2.65 -7.44 -1.32
N GLY A 24 -2.91 -7.79 -0.06
CA GLY A 24 -4.19 -8.27 0.42
C GLY A 24 -4.95 -7.19 1.19
N ARG A 25 -6.27 -7.30 1.27
CA ARG A 25 -7.09 -6.45 2.11
C ARG A 25 -7.62 -7.28 3.28
N THR A 26 -7.54 -6.73 4.49
CA THR A 26 -8.21 -7.29 5.66
C THR A 26 -9.67 -6.87 5.70
N TYR A 27 -10.52 -7.70 6.27
CA TYR A 27 -11.93 -7.40 6.50
C TYR A 27 -12.20 -7.28 8.00
N TRP A 28 -13.26 -6.56 8.35
CA TRP A 28 -13.70 -6.43 9.73
C TRP A 28 -13.99 -7.81 10.35
N GLY A 29 -13.40 -8.05 11.50
CA GLY A 29 -13.61 -9.29 12.26
C GLY A 29 -12.72 -10.47 11.89
N GLU A 30 -11.87 -10.33 10.87
CA GLU A 30 -10.84 -11.34 10.57
C GLU A 30 -9.54 -11.02 11.32
N SER A 31 -8.93 -12.04 11.91
CA SER A 31 -7.59 -11.90 12.50
C SER A 31 -6.52 -11.89 11.40
N GLU A 32 -5.41 -11.19 11.63
CA GLU A 32 -4.29 -11.22 10.70
C GLU A 32 -3.74 -12.63 10.52
N GLU A 33 -3.76 -13.45 11.58
CA GLU A 33 -3.30 -14.83 11.56
C GLU A 33 -4.16 -15.68 10.62
N ASP A 34 -5.49 -15.56 10.70
CA ASP A 34 -6.43 -16.29 9.82
C ASP A 34 -6.24 -15.87 8.37
N ILE A 35 -6.10 -14.57 8.11
CA ILE A 35 -5.86 -14.04 6.77
C ILE A 35 -4.56 -14.57 6.19
N ARG A 36 -3.46 -14.53 6.93
CA ARG A 36 -2.16 -15.05 6.48
C ARG A 36 -2.21 -16.55 6.25
N SER A 37 -2.91 -17.29 7.10
CA SER A 37 -3.15 -18.74 6.93
C SER A 37 -3.94 -19.03 5.65
N GLY A 38 -4.98 -18.24 5.36
CA GLY A 38 -5.75 -18.33 4.12
C GLY A 38 -4.88 -18.06 2.86
N TYR A 39 -4.05 -17.00 2.91
CA TYR A 39 -3.11 -16.72 1.81
C TYR A 39 -2.06 -17.81 1.64
N LYS A 40 -1.55 -18.38 2.73
CA LYS A 40 -0.61 -19.51 2.67
C LYS A 40 -1.23 -20.72 1.96
N ALA A 41 -2.48 -21.04 2.29
CA ALA A 41 -3.21 -22.12 1.61
C ALA A 41 -3.44 -21.80 0.13
N LEU A 42 -3.81 -20.57 -0.21
CA LEU A 42 -3.98 -20.09 -1.58
C LEU A 42 -2.68 -20.18 -2.38
N PHE A 43 -1.58 -19.65 -1.86
CA PHE A 43 -0.28 -19.66 -2.53
C PHE A 43 0.16 -21.10 -2.83
N LYS A 44 -0.04 -22.00 -1.87
CA LYS A 44 0.24 -23.42 -2.07
C LYS A 44 -0.64 -24.03 -3.15
N ALA A 45 -1.94 -23.75 -3.14
CA ALA A 45 -2.88 -24.33 -4.12
C ALA A 45 -2.63 -23.86 -5.55
N GLU A 46 -2.20 -22.60 -5.72
CA GLU A 46 -1.96 -21.98 -7.03
C GLU A 46 -0.48 -22.03 -7.45
N SER A 47 0.37 -22.76 -6.70
CA SER A 47 1.82 -22.87 -6.95
C SER A 47 2.53 -21.52 -7.00
N ILE A 48 2.12 -20.59 -6.15
CA ILE A 48 2.73 -19.27 -6.00
C ILE A 48 3.85 -19.37 -4.95
N ASN A 49 5.07 -19.06 -5.34
CA ASN A 49 6.25 -19.14 -4.47
C ASN A 49 6.43 -17.86 -3.64
N LEU A 50 5.53 -17.64 -2.69
CA LEU A 50 5.58 -16.55 -1.72
C LEU A 50 5.33 -17.09 -0.31
N ASP A 51 6.01 -16.50 0.67
CA ASP A 51 5.76 -16.77 2.08
C ASP A 51 4.72 -15.77 2.64
N ALA A 52 3.53 -16.28 2.96
CA ALA A 52 2.48 -15.46 3.55
C ALA A 52 2.81 -14.92 4.96
N ALA A 53 3.83 -15.46 5.63
CA ALA A 53 4.31 -14.93 6.91
C ALA A 53 5.29 -13.75 6.72
N ASN A 54 5.90 -13.63 5.54
CA ASN A 54 6.81 -12.55 5.23
C ASN A 54 6.04 -11.25 4.94
N LEU A 55 6.28 -10.22 5.75
CA LEU A 55 5.59 -8.93 5.68
C LEU A 55 5.88 -8.13 4.40
N THR A 56 6.97 -8.45 3.69
CA THR A 56 7.33 -7.82 2.42
C THR A 56 6.77 -8.55 1.21
N GLU A 57 6.48 -9.85 1.35
CA GLU A 57 5.90 -10.66 0.28
C GLU A 57 4.37 -10.64 0.29
N LEU A 58 3.77 -10.64 1.49
CA LEU A 58 2.33 -10.42 1.68
C LEU A 58 2.09 -9.16 2.52
N ILE A 59 1.71 -8.08 1.87
CA ILE A 59 1.37 -6.80 2.48
C ILE A 59 -0.14 -6.76 2.72
N LEU A 60 -0.56 -6.72 3.98
CA LEU A 60 -1.97 -6.64 4.33
C LEU A 60 -2.37 -5.18 4.57
N PHE A 61 -3.31 -4.70 3.77
CA PHE A 61 -3.92 -3.40 3.95
C PHE A 61 -5.13 -3.52 4.88
N PRO A 62 -5.11 -2.85 6.05
CA PRO A 62 -6.25 -2.86 6.95
C PRO A 62 -7.46 -2.22 6.26
N GLU A 63 -8.65 -2.69 6.57
CA GLU A 63 -9.86 -2.00 6.19
C GLU A 63 -9.89 -0.64 6.91
N MET A 64 -10.08 0.42 6.14
CA MET A 64 -9.94 1.79 6.63
C MET A 64 -11.28 2.50 6.56
N ASP A 65 -11.80 2.85 7.73
CA ASP A 65 -12.97 3.66 7.88
C ASP A 65 -12.58 5.15 7.97
N MET A 66 -13.08 5.94 7.03
CA MET A 66 -12.83 7.39 6.97
C MET A 66 -13.57 8.17 8.07
N SER A 67 -14.60 7.56 8.68
CA SER A 67 -15.40 8.18 9.74
C SER A 67 -14.76 8.03 11.12
N LEU A 68 -13.80 7.11 11.27
CA LEU A 68 -13.12 6.91 12.55
C LEU A 68 -12.15 8.05 12.83
N ASP A 69 -12.22 8.56 14.04
CA ASP A 69 -11.23 9.49 14.56
C ASP A 69 -9.86 8.81 14.65
N VAL A 70 -8.83 9.52 14.24
CA VAL A 70 -7.44 9.03 14.26
C VAL A 70 -6.55 10.09 14.87
N PRO A 71 -5.49 9.67 15.59
CA PRO A 71 -4.53 10.61 16.14
C PRO A 71 -3.92 11.50 15.04
N GLU A 72 -3.76 12.78 15.35
CA GLU A 72 -3.03 13.69 14.49
C GLU A 72 -1.55 13.31 14.46
N ILE A 73 -1.00 13.21 13.25
CA ILE A 73 0.41 12.90 13.05
C ILE A 73 1.21 14.19 13.01
N THR A 74 2.04 14.37 14.01
CA THR A 74 2.96 15.50 14.16
C THR A 74 4.42 15.04 14.07
N THR A 75 5.35 15.98 13.97
CA THR A 75 6.78 15.69 13.93
C THR A 75 7.30 14.98 15.18
N SER A 76 6.66 15.17 16.33
CA SER A 76 7.00 14.47 17.59
C SER A 76 6.67 12.97 17.55
N CYS A 77 5.75 12.54 16.69
CA CYS A 77 5.40 11.14 16.55
C CYS A 77 6.57 10.26 16.12
N TRP A 78 7.52 10.79 15.37
CA TRP A 78 8.67 10.01 14.87
C TRP A 78 9.50 9.44 16.02
N GLY A 79 9.83 10.26 17.02
CA GLY A 79 10.58 9.80 18.19
C GLY A 79 9.78 8.85 19.07
N ILE A 80 8.47 9.13 19.27
CA ILE A 80 7.58 8.29 20.12
C ILE A 80 7.41 6.91 19.49
N LEU A 81 7.24 6.82 18.18
CA LEU A 81 6.97 5.58 17.46
C LEU A 81 8.26 4.86 17.00
N ASN A 82 9.41 5.44 17.26
CA ASN A 82 10.70 4.96 16.76
C ASN A 82 10.68 4.72 15.22
N LYS A 83 10.09 5.66 14.49
CA LYS A 83 9.97 5.65 13.03
C LYS A 83 10.62 6.89 12.44
N ARG A 84 10.96 6.81 11.16
CA ARG A 84 11.53 7.93 10.41
C ARG A 84 10.63 8.28 9.23
N PRO A 85 10.53 9.56 8.82
CA PRO A 85 9.78 9.96 7.63
C PRO A 85 10.20 9.19 6.37
N GLU A 86 11.48 8.82 6.27
CA GLU A 86 12.06 8.08 5.15
C GLU A 86 11.51 6.66 5.02
N ASP A 87 10.97 6.10 6.10
CA ASP A 87 10.37 4.76 6.09
C ASP A 87 8.99 4.75 5.39
N LEU A 88 8.46 5.92 5.06
CA LEU A 88 7.17 6.04 4.37
C LEU A 88 7.36 6.17 2.86
N MET A 89 6.55 5.45 2.08
CA MET A 89 6.60 5.49 0.61
C MET A 89 6.53 6.92 0.05
N CYS A 90 5.72 7.80 0.62
CA CYS A 90 5.56 9.16 0.14
C CYS A 90 6.78 10.07 0.35
N SER A 91 7.82 9.61 1.06
CA SER A 91 9.09 10.32 1.21
C SER A 91 9.98 10.17 -0.04
N ASN A 92 9.97 8.99 -0.66
CA ASN A 92 10.91 8.62 -1.72
C ASN A 92 10.26 8.20 -3.05
N SER A 93 8.98 7.91 -3.06
CA SER A 93 8.26 7.39 -4.22
C SER A 93 7.08 8.27 -4.63
N ARG A 94 6.69 8.17 -5.90
CA ARG A 94 5.54 8.88 -6.46
C ARG A 94 4.77 7.94 -7.38
N MET A 95 3.45 8.06 -7.39
CA MET A 95 2.60 7.31 -8.29
C MET A 95 2.22 8.18 -9.48
N VAL A 96 2.45 7.69 -10.70
CA VAL A 96 1.96 8.34 -11.92
C VAL A 96 0.60 7.77 -12.28
N VAL A 97 -0.40 8.63 -12.35
CA VAL A 97 -1.78 8.25 -12.65
C VAL A 97 -2.25 8.94 -13.92
N LYS A 98 -2.80 8.15 -14.84
CA LYS A 98 -3.58 8.65 -15.97
C LYS A 98 -5.02 8.18 -15.79
N ARG A 99 -5.92 9.11 -15.49
CA ARG A 99 -7.35 8.81 -15.41
C ARG A 99 -7.94 8.68 -16.81
N LYS A 100 -9.00 7.88 -16.94
CA LYS A 100 -9.62 7.59 -18.24
C LYS A 100 -10.09 8.85 -18.97
N GLU A 101 -10.54 9.84 -18.21
CA GLU A 101 -11.10 11.10 -18.72
C GLU A 101 -10.05 12.22 -18.83
N ASP A 102 -8.87 12.00 -18.28
CA ASP A 102 -7.80 13.01 -18.29
C ASP A 102 -6.90 12.84 -19.51
N ALA A 103 -6.70 13.90 -20.26
CA ALA A 103 -5.73 13.94 -21.37
C ALA A 103 -4.27 13.88 -20.87
N LYS A 104 -4.03 14.25 -19.61
CA LYS A 104 -2.69 14.39 -19.01
C LYS A 104 -2.53 13.51 -17.78
N VAL A 105 -1.29 13.09 -17.55
CA VAL A 105 -0.93 12.37 -16.32
C VAL A 105 -0.88 13.30 -15.12
N SER A 106 -1.13 12.73 -13.94
CA SER A 106 -0.93 13.36 -12.63
C SER A 106 0.10 12.58 -11.84
N VAL A 107 0.87 13.28 -11.02
CA VAL A 107 1.79 12.67 -10.07
C VAL A 107 1.18 12.76 -8.69
N MET A 108 0.86 11.61 -8.11
CA MET A 108 0.24 11.48 -6.79
C MET A 108 1.28 11.14 -5.73
N ALA A 109 0.99 11.50 -4.48
CA ALA A 109 1.88 11.28 -3.35
C ALA A 109 2.11 9.79 -3.06
N CYS A 110 1.06 8.96 -3.17
CA CYS A 110 1.14 7.54 -2.86
C CYS A 110 0.03 6.73 -3.54
N THR A 111 0.11 5.40 -3.40
CA THR A 111 -0.85 4.45 -3.98
C THR A 111 -2.16 4.35 -3.21
N LEU A 112 -2.18 4.69 -1.91
CA LEU A 112 -3.38 4.61 -1.08
C LEU A 112 -4.41 5.71 -1.42
N LEU A 113 -3.96 6.85 -1.93
CA LEU A 113 -4.78 8.03 -2.15
C LEU A 113 -4.73 8.51 -3.61
N PRO A 114 -4.88 7.60 -4.60
CA PRO A 114 -4.67 7.94 -6.02
C PRO A 114 -5.77 8.85 -6.57
N TYR A 115 -6.91 8.95 -5.89
CA TYR A 115 -8.06 9.74 -6.32
C TYR A 115 -8.28 11.00 -5.49
N ASP A 116 -7.61 11.15 -4.36
CA ASP A 116 -7.76 12.33 -3.51
C ASP A 116 -6.91 13.49 -4.06
N GLN A 117 -7.58 14.55 -4.49
CA GLN A 117 -6.93 15.72 -5.12
C GLN A 117 -5.98 16.47 -4.18
N ARG A 118 -6.14 16.34 -2.86
CA ARG A 118 -5.21 16.93 -1.87
C ARG A 118 -3.80 16.36 -2.02
N PHE A 119 -3.69 15.11 -2.52
CA PHE A 119 -2.44 14.39 -2.73
C PHE A 119 -1.95 14.44 -4.18
N ASN A 120 -2.57 15.26 -5.03
CA ASN A 120 -2.09 15.53 -6.38
C ASN A 120 -0.93 16.53 -6.33
N LEU A 121 0.26 16.08 -6.62
CA LEU A 121 1.49 16.86 -6.53
C LEU A 121 1.85 17.57 -7.85
N GLY A 122 1.03 17.42 -8.87
CA GLY A 122 1.21 18.10 -10.16
C GLY A 122 1.36 17.14 -11.33
N LYS A 123 1.90 17.65 -12.44
CA LYS A 123 1.96 16.94 -13.73
C LYS A 123 3.36 16.47 -14.12
N THR A 124 4.37 16.78 -13.31
CA THR A 124 5.76 16.40 -13.58
C THR A 124 6.46 15.98 -12.30
N LEU A 125 7.45 15.11 -12.40
CA LEU A 125 8.25 14.65 -11.28
C LEU A 125 8.89 15.85 -10.55
N LYS A 126 9.47 16.80 -11.27
CA LYS A 126 10.07 18.00 -10.70
C LYS A 126 9.10 18.79 -9.81
N LYS A 127 7.84 18.95 -10.23
CA LYS A 127 6.81 19.66 -9.45
C LYS A 127 6.31 18.84 -8.25
N SER A 128 6.50 17.53 -8.26
CA SER A 128 6.09 16.66 -7.18
C SER A 128 7.08 16.54 -6.01
N TRP A 129 8.28 17.09 -6.16
CA TRP A 129 9.27 17.19 -5.08
C TRP A 129 8.86 18.30 -4.09
N LYS A 130 7.92 17.97 -3.25
CA LYS A 130 7.42 18.84 -2.18
C LYS A 130 6.96 17.99 -1.00
N THR A 131 6.89 18.59 0.16
CA THR A 131 6.39 17.97 1.38
C THR A 131 5.00 17.40 1.17
N VAL A 132 4.78 16.20 1.68
CA VAL A 132 3.47 15.53 1.72
C VAL A 132 2.94 15.61 3.15
N SER A 133 1.77 16.20 3.30
CA SER A 133 1.10 16.23 4.60
C SER A 133 0.50 14.87 4.92
N LEU A 134 0.67 14.40 6.15
CA LEU A 134 0.13 13.12 6.64
C LEU A 134 -1.22 13.29 7.34
N ASN A 135 -2.02 14.25 6.91
CA ASN A 135 -3.29 14.64 7.52
C ASN A 135 -4.51 13.83 7.03
N HIS A 136 -4.30 12.64 6.51
CA HIS A 136 -5.36 11.74 6.10
C HIS A 136 -5.43 10.53 7.03
N PRO A 137 -6.64 10.04 7.41
CA PRO A 137 -6.77 8.87 8.29
C PRO A 137 -5.98 7.64 7.82
N HIS A 138 -5.88 7.42 6.51
CA HIS A 138 -5.08 6.32 5.96
C HIS A 138 -3.58 6.50 6.21
N CYS A 139 -3.08 7.73 6.21
CA CYS A 139 -1.67 7.98 6.56
C CYS A 139 -1.39 7.57 8.00
N ALA A 140 -2.26 7.98 8.94
CA ALA A 140 -2.13 7.62 10.34
C ALA A 140 -2.25 6.10 10.55
N LYS A 141 -3.35 5.51 10.12
CA LYS A 141 -3.65 4.10 10.40
C LYS A 141 -2.72 3.11 9.71
N PHE A 142 -2.44 3.29 8.44
CA PHE A 142 -1.64 2.31 7.69
C PHE A 142 -0.15 2.61 7.80
N CYS A 143 0.28 3.81 7.40
CA CYS A 143 1.71 4.06 7.24
C CYS A 143 2.40 4.37 8.56
N VAL A 144 1.79 5.17 9.44
CA VAL A 144 2.46 5.65 10.65
C VAL A 144 2.23 4.69 11.83
N LEU A 145 0.99 4.40 12.17
CA LEU A 145 0.64 3.57 13.32
C LEU A 145 0.63 2.07 12.98
N GLY A 146 0.10 1.70 11.82
CA GLY A 146 -0.02 0.31 11.39
C GLY A 146 1.28 -0.34 10.92
N GLY A 147 2.36 0.43 10.74
CA GLY A 147 3.65 -0.10 10.31
C GLY A 147 3.67 -0.63 8.88
N GLY A 148 2.58 -0.42 8.14
CA GLY A 148 2.53 -0.80 6.74
C GLY A 148 3.50 0.02 5.90
N SER A 149 4.22 -0.65 5.00
CA SER A 149 5.04 0.00 3.98
C SER A 149 4.62 -0.51 2.61
N CYS A 150 4.46 0.42 1.67
CA CYS A 150 4.29 0.07 0.26
C CYS A 150 5.64 -0.02 -0.47
N THR A 151 6.73 0.19 0.26
CA THR A 151 8.12 0.04 -0.21
C THR A 151 8.83 -0.86 0.78
N ALA A 152 9.27 -1.98 0.30
CA ALA A 152 10.22 -2.84 1.01
C ALA A 152 11.64 -2.41 0.69
#